data_9b0e9dc08875003288f56f5860c25e4c
#
_entry.id   9b0e9dc08875003288f56f5860c25e4c
#
_cell.length_a   1.000
_cell.length_b   1.000
_cell.length_c   1.000
_cell.angle_alpha   90.00
_cell.angle_beta   90.00
_cell.angle_gamma   90.00
#
_symmetry.space_group_name_H-M   'P 1'
#
loop_
_entity.id
_entity.type
_entity.pdbx_description
1 polymer ?
#
loop_
_entity_poly.entity_id
_entity_poly.type
_entity_poly.pdbx_seq_one_letter_code
_entity_poly.pdbx_strand_id
1 'polypeptide(L)'
;MHWPYTERTDGKIALTLDNNVWNFLYDRNIDLAVELPRERFAIFITREVEIETLAIPATTKAALKQFIARTVAECEIATTWVFGFDSGGPGPQRYGGFDQGAWQSQTEREFYDAIRQQYLINKGPKKSLLNGNEGDAAVAAQSFSSIALTCESPGKAGPLRFAAEHGGKILYLGDLATSGQTLRAYIEQLYQRI
;
A
#
# COMPACT_ATOMS: atom_id res chain seq x y z
N MET A 1 10.88 9.70 17.25
CA MET A 1 9.75 8.90 17.76
C MET A 1 9.78 7.58 17.01
N HIS A 2 9.49 6.46 17.64
CA HIS A 2 9.47 5.14 16.98
C HIS A 2 8.15 4.48 17.34
N TRP A 3 7.41 4.01 16.33
CA TRP A 3 6.11 3.35 16.55
C TRP A 3 6.25 1.84 16.47
N PRO A 4 5.54 1.09 17.32
CA PRO A 4 5.60 -0.37 17.32
C PRO A 4 4.88 -0.93 16.08
N TYR A 5 5.39 -2.04 15.57
CA TYR A 5 4.69 -2.86 14.58
C TYR A 5 3.69 -3.78 15.28
N THR A 6 2.49 -3.88 14.73
CA THR A 6 1.42 -4.74 15.26
C THR A 6 1.18 -5.90 14.31
N GLU A 7 1.44 -7.11 14.74
CA GLU A 7 1.17 -8.31 13.96
C GLU A 7 -0.33 -8.66 13.93
N ARG A 8 -0.72 -9.39 12.90
CA ARG A 8 -2.07 -9.95 12.79
C ARG A 8 -2.25 -11.10 13.78
N THR A 9 -3.46 -11.18 14.34
CA THR A 9 -3.85 -12.21 15.30
C THR A 9 -4.15 -13.59 14.66
N ASP A 10 -4.35 -13.62 13.33
CA ASP A 10 -4.62 -14.86 12.58
C ASP A 10 -3.34 -15.58 12.10
N GLY A 11 -2.17 -15.07 12.44
CA GLY A 11 -0.87 -15.63 12.10
C GLY A 11 -0.45 -15.43 10.63
N LYS A 12 -1.24 -14.74 9.81
CA LYS A 12 -0.86 -14.42 8.43
C LYS A 12 0.04 -13.19 8.37
N ILE A 13 0.95 -13.18 7.41
CA ILE A 13 1.76 -12.00 7.09
C ILE A 13 0.89 -11.03 6.29
N ALA A 14 0.66 -9.84 6.86
CA ALA A 14 -0.05 -8.78 6.17
C ALA A 14 0.87 -8.04 5.19
N LEU A 15 0.39 -7.80 3.97
CA LEU A 15 1.09 -7.07 2.93
C LEU A 15 0.20 -5.94 2.41
N THR A 16 0.75 -4.74 2.24
CA THR A 16 0.05 -3.62 1.58
C THR A 16 0.81 -3.23 0.32
N LEU A 17 0.13 -3.24 -0.82
CA LEU A 17 0.74 -2.91 -2.11
C LEU A 17 0.61 -1.41 -2.40
N ASP A 18 1.73 -0.77 -2.73
CA ASP A 18 1.75 0.56 -3.33
C ASP A 18 1.36 0.48 -4.82
N ASN A 19 0.82 1.55 -5.39
CA ASN A 19 0.34 1.58 -6.77
C ASN A 19 1.42 1.23 -7.81
N ASN A 20 2.67 1.59 -7.57
CA ASN A 20 3.79 1.30 -8.49
C ASN A 20 4.16 -0.19 -8.56
N VAL A 21 3.74 -0.99 -7.60
CA VAL A 21 3.98 -2.45 -7.54
C VAL A 21 3.27 -3.17 -8.68
N TRP A 22 2.12 -2.68 -9.15
CA TRP A 22 1.38 -3.30 -10.24
C TRP A 22 2.18 -3.40 -11.54
N ASN A 23 2.90 -2.33 -11.92
CA ASN A 23 3.78 -2.36 -13.09
C ASN A 23 4.93 -3.37 -12.89
N PHE A 24 5.53 -3.41 -11.70
CA PHE A 24 6.61 -4.34 -11.38
C PHE A 24 6.17 -5.80 -11.51
N LEU A 25 5.01 -6.17 -10.98
CA LEU A 25 4.45 -7.51 -11.08
C LEU A 25 4.12 -7.88 -12.52
N TYR A 26 3.47 -6.96 -13.25
CA TYR A 26 3.09 -7.16 -14.64
C TYR A 26 4.31 -7.34 -15.55
N ASP A 27 5.28 -6.44 -15.46
CA ASP A 27 6.47 -6.44 -16.33
C ASP A 27 7.36 -7.69 -16.11
N ARG A 28 7.31 -8.27 -14.90
CA ARG A 28 8.05 -9.49 -14.54
C ARG A 28 7.22 -10.75 -14.59
N ASN A 29 5.97 -10.66 -14.99
CA ASN A 29 5.04 -11.78 -15.03
C ASN A 29 5.00 -12.56 -13.70
N ILE A 30 4.99 -11.83 -12.56
CA ILE A 30 4.90 -12.42 -11.23
C ILE A 30 3.44 -12.73 -10.91
N ASP A 31 3.16 -14.00 -10.66
CA ASP A 31 1.84 -14.48 -10.22
C ASP A 31 1.77 -14.42 -8.69
N LEU A 32 1.02 -13.47 -8.16
CA LEU A 32 0.87 -13.31 -6.71
C LEU A 32 0.16 -14.49 -6.06
N ALA A 33 -0.76 -15.17 -6.73
CA ALA A 33 -1.47 -16.32 -6.16
C ALA A 33 -0.52 -17.49 -5.92
N VAL A 34 0.52 -17.63 -6.76
CA VAL A 34 1.57 -18.64 -6.61
C VAL A 34 2.61 -18.21 -5.57
N GLU A 35 3.08 -16.98 -5.67
CA GLU A 35 4.14 -16.44 -4.79
C GLU A 35 3.67 -16.22 -3.35
N LEU A 36 2.42 -15.80 -3.17
CA LEU A 36 1.87 -15.37 -1.89
C LEU A 36 0.54 -16.10 -1.57
N PRO A 37 0.60 -17.41 -1.26
CA PRO A 37 -0.61 -18.20 -0.99
C PRO A 37 -1.40 -17.64 0.20
N ARG A 38 -2.73 -17.61 0.06
CA ARG A 38 -3.67 -16.99 1.00
C ARG A 38 -3.69 -17.62 2.40
N GLU A 39 -3.23 -18.84 2.53
CA GLU A 39 -3.09 -19.53 3.82
C GLU A 39 -2.04 -18.85 4.70
N ARG A 40 -1.06 -18.21 4.08
CA ARG A 40 0.07 -17.57 4.77
C ARG A 40 0.09 -16.06 4.69
N PHE A 41 -0.49 -15.48 3.64
CA PHE A 41 -0.47 -14.04 3.37
C PHE A 41 -1.88 -13.46 3.32
N ALA A 42 -2.00 -12.23 3.80
CA ALA A 42 -3.18 -11.40 3.63
C ALA A 42 -2.76 -10.12 2.89
N ILE A 43 -3.28 -9.91 1.68
CA ILE A 43 -2.84 -8.82 0.81
C ILE A 43 -3.90 -7.72 0.79
N PHE A 44 -3.43 -6.50 0.89
CA PHE A 44 -4.27 -5.30 0.95
C PHE A 44 -3.78 -4.23 -0.03
N ILE A 45 -4.71 -3.37 -0.43
CA ILE A 45 -4.43 -2.05 -0.99
C ILE A 45 -5.18 -1.01 -0.16
N THR A 46 -4.67 0.21 -0.08
CA THR A 46 -5.42 1.29 0.55
C THR A 46 -6.47 1.83 -0.42
N ARG A 47 -7.47 2.53 0.10
CA ARG A 47 -8.49 3.18 -0.74
C ARG A 47 -7.87 4.16 -1.74
N GLU A 48 -6.84 4.87 -1.34
CA GLU A 48 -6.11 5.81 -2.19
C GLU A 48 -5.42 5.09 -3.36
N VAL A 49 -4.78 3.95 -3.09
CA VAL A 49 -4.17 3.09 -4.13
C VAL A 49 -5.24 2.55 -5.08
N GLU A 50 -6.39 2.13 -4.56
CA GLU A 50 -7.52 1.70 -5.40
C GLU A 50 -8.00 2.83 -6.32
N ILE A 51 -8.16 4.05 -5.81
CA ILE A 51 -8.52 5.23 -6.60
C ILE A 51 -7.48 5.50 -7.71
N GLU A 52 -6.19 5.45 -7.39
CA GLU A 52 -5.11 5.60 -8.39
C GLU A 52 -5.15 4.49 -9.44
N THR A 53 -5.39 3.26 -9.02
CA THR A 53 -5.49 2.09 -9.90
C THR A 53 -6.70 2.22 -10.86
N LEU A 54 -7.84 2.65 -10.37
CA LEU A 54 -9.03 2.90 -11.19
C LEU A 54 -8.79 4.01 -12.23
N ALA A 55 -7.96 5.00 -11.90
CA ALA A 55 -7.59 6.10 -12.79
C ALA A 55 -6.61 5.69 -13.91
N ILE A 56 -6.06 4.47 -13.92
CA ILE A 56 -5.22 3.95 -15.00
C ILE A 56 -6.02 3.94 -16.31
N PRO A 57 -5.55 4.58 -17.41
CA PRO A 57 -6.31 4.66 -18.65
C PRO A 57 -6.47 3.29 -19.32
N ALA A 58 -7.71 2.87 -19.54
CA ALA A 58 -8.01 1.61 -20.25
C ALA A 58 -7.60 1.66 -21.74
N THR A 59 -7.53 2.85 -22.34
CA THR A 59 -7.17 3.03 -23.75
C THR A 59 -5.69 2.70 -24.04
N THR A 60 -4.79 2.98 -23.11
CA THR A 60 -3.34 2.80 -23.32
C THR A 60 -2.72 1.70 -22.46
N LYS A 61 -3.42 1.26 -21.40
CA LYS A 61 -2.94 0.26 -20.44
C LYS A 61 -3.97 -0.84 -20.16
N ALA A 62 -4.72 -1.27 -21.17
CA ALA A 62 -5.78 -2.28 -21.05
C ALA A 62 -5.26 -3.60 -20.44
N ALA A 63 -4.12 -4.10 -20.92
CA ALA A 63 -3.54 -5.34 -20.43
C ALA A 63 -3.14 -5.27 -18.95
N LEU A 64 -2.54 -4.16 -18.51
CA LEU A 64 -2.24 -3.92 -17.10
C LEU A 64 -3.50 -3.89 -16.24
N LYS A 65 -4.57 -3.20 -16.70
CA LYS A 65 -5.86 -3.18 -15.95
C LYS A 65 -6.48 -4.57 -15.83
N GLN A 66 -6.44 -5.37 -16.88
CA GLN A 66 -6.93 -6.75 -16.83
C GLN A 66 -6.09 -7.61 -15.89
N PHE A 67 -4.76 -7.47 -15.93
CA PHE A 67 -3.87 -8.14 -14.99
C PHE A 67 -4.21 -7.78 -13.54
N ILE A 68 -4.35 -6.49 -13.22
CA ILE A 68 -4.70 -6.02 -11.87
C ILE A 68 -6.05 -6.60 -11.42
N ALA A 69 -7.10 -6.48 -12.25
CA ALA A 69 -8.43 -6.96 -11.90
C ALA A 69 -8.44 -8.47 -11.63
N ARG A 70 -7.74 -9.25 -12.46
CA ARG A 70 -7.57 -10.69 -12.26
C ARG A 70 -6.84 -10.99 -10.96
N THR A 71 -5.68 -10.36 -10.72
CA THR A 71 -4.86 -10.58 -9.53
C THR A 71 -5.61 -10.21 -8.25
N VAL A 72 -6.36 -9.09 -8.26
CA VAL A 72 -7.19 -8.69 -7.11
C VAL A 72 -8.23 -9.75 -6.79
N ALA A 73 -8.89 -10.32 -7.81
CA ALA A 73 -9.91 -11.35 -7.61
C ALA A 73 -9.30 -12.69 -7.15
N GLU A 74 -8.22 -13.15 -7.80
CA GLU A 74 -7.58 -14.44 -7.51
C GLU A 74 -6.93 -14.49 -6.12
N CYS A 75 -6.29 -13.38 -5.70
CA CYS A 75 -5.65 -13.26 -4.39
C CYS A 75 -6.61 -12.75 -3.30
N GLU A 76 -7.86 -12.43 -3.61
CA GLU A 76 -8.84 -11.80 -2.69
C GLU A 76 -8.24 -10.56 -2.01
N ILE A 77 -7.58 -9.69 -2.79
CA ILE A 77 -6.95 -8.48 -2.26
C ILE A 77 -8.05 -7.55 -1.75
N ALA A 78 -7.99 -7.24 -0.45
CA ALA A 78 -8.97 -6.37 0.18
C ALA A 78 -8.53 -4.91 0.15
N THR A 79 -9.48 -4.00 -0.08
CA THR A 79 -9.24 -2.58 0.08
C THR A 79 -9.43 -2.18 1.54
N THR A 80 -8.43 -1.52 2.13
CA THR A 80 -8.55 -0.95 3.47
C THR A 80 -9.15 0.46 3.39
N TRP A 81 -10.16 0.72 4.22
CA TRP A 81 -10.84 1.99 4.31
C TRP A 81 -10.73 2.55 5.73
N VAL A 82 -10.44 3.83 5.85
CA VAL A 82 -10.54 4.54 7.12
C VAL A 82 -12.00 4.87 7.38
N PHE A 83 -12.49 4.61 8.61
CA PHE A 83 -13.83 5.00 9.01
C PHE A 83 -13.97 6.53 9.04
N GLY A 84 -15.02 7.03 8.42
CA GLY A 84 -15.34 8.43 8.37
C GLY A 84 -16.49 8.71 7.40
N PHE A 85 -16.94 9.96 7.38
CA PHE A 85 -17.95 10.42 6.44
C PHE A 85 -17.35 11.46 5.51
N ASP A 86 -17.58 11.25 4.22
CA ASP A 86 -17.14 12.21 3.21
C ASP A 86 -17.95 13.49 3.34
N SER A 87 -17.29 14.65 3.29
CA SER A 87 -17.92 15.96 3.39
C SER A 87 -18.70 16.36 2.12
N GLY A 88 -18.88 15.43 1.17
CA GLY A 88 -19.62 15.66 -0.07
C GLY A 88 -18.89 16.56 -1.10
N GLY A 89 -17.56 16.68 -0.98
CA GLY A 89 -16.74 17.39 -1.97
C GLY A 89 -16.62 16.64 -3.30
N PRO A 90 -16.15 17.32 -4.36
CA PRO A 90 -15.91 16.67 -5.66
C PRO A 90 -14.77 15.65 -5.53
N GLY A 91 -14.99 14.44 -6.05
CA GLY A 91 -13.97 13.39 -6.10
C GLY A 91 -14.49 12.02 -5.64
N PRO A 92 -13.62 11.01 -5.69
CA PRO A 92 -13.99 9.69 -5.23
C PRO A 92 -14.12 9.64 -3.71
N GLN A 93 -15.06 8.85 -3.20
CA GLN A 93 -15.23 8.63 -1.78
C GLN A 93 -13.93 8.07 -1.17
N ARG A 94 -13.43 8.73 -0.11
CA ARG A 94 -12.17 8.38 0.57
C ARG A 94 -12.38 7.61 1.86
N TYR A 95 -13.52 7.81 2.51
CA TYR A 95 -13.83 7.23 3.81
C TYR A 95 -14.90 6.15 3.67
N GLY A 96 -14.74 5.05 4.39
CA GLY A 96 -15.74 4.02 4.54
C GLY A 96 -16.69 4.36 5.68
N GLY A 97 -18.01 4.29 5.42
CA GLY A 97 -19.02 4.40 6.45
C GLY A 97 -19.10 3.15 7.35
N PHE A 98 -20.25 2.95 8.00
CA PHE A 98 -20.52 1.74 8.77
C PHE A 98 -20.36 0.51 7.87
N ASP A 99 -19.77 -0.57 8.40
CA ASP A 99 -19.49 -1.84 7.75
C ASP A 99 -18.41 -1.84 6.65
N GLN A 100 -17.81 -0.69 6.33
CA GLN A 100 -16.77 -0.58 5.30
C GLN A 100 -15.44 -0.03 5.83
N GLY A 101 -15.47 0.85 6.82
CA GLY A 101 -14.29 1.52 7.35
C GLY A 101 -13.83 0.95 8.68
N ALA A 102 -12.50 0.86 8.86
CA ALA A 102 -11.89 0.61 10.15
C ALA A 102 -11.49 1.93 10.83
N TRP A 103 -11.56 1.97 12.16
CA TRP A 103 -11.01 3.07 12.91
C TRP A 103 -9.51 3.12 12.74
N GLN A 104 -8.98 4.31 12.48
CA GLN A 104 -7.53 4.50 12.53
C GLN A 104 -7.00 4.11 13.90
N SER A 105 -5.92 3.32 13.92
CA SER A 105 -5.18 3.06 15.14
C SER A 105 -4.56 4.35 15.68
N GLN A 106 -4.19 4.35 16.95
CA GLN A 106 -3.48 5.49 17.54
C GLN A 106 -2.17 5.77 16.77
N THR A 107 -1.43 4.72 16.44
CA THR A 107 -0.18 4.80 15.64
C THR A 107 -0.39 5.47 14.29
N GLU A 108 -1.43 5.08 13.54
CA GLU A 108 -1.75 5.69 12.25
C GLU A 108 -2.08 7.18 12.39
N ARG A 109 -2.88 7.56 13.42
CA ARG A 109 -3.24 8.95 13.67
C ARG A 109 -2.01 9.80 14.00
N GLU A 110 -1.17 9.34 14.93
CA GLU A 110 0.08 10.02 15.29
C GLU A 110 1.02 10.16 14.10
N PHE A 111 1.11 9.14 13.26
CA PHE A 111 1.88 9.17 12.04
C PHE A 111 1.37 10.24 11.07
N TYR A 112 0.05 10.27 10.79
CA TYR A 112 -0.53 11.30 9.91
C TYR A 112 -0.31 12.71 10.45
N ASP A 113 -0.43 12.93 11.74
CA ASP A 113 -0.17 14.23 12.38
C ASP A 113 1.30 14.63 12.20
N ALA A 114 2.24 13.69 12.33
CA ALA A 114 3.67 13.95 12.17
C ALA A 114 4.05 14.33 10.72
N ILE A 115 3.44 13.69 9.71
CA ILE A 115 3.79 13.93 8.30
C ILE A 115 2.98 15.04 7.64
N ARG A 116 1.86 15.45 8.24
CA ARG A 116 0.86 16.33 7.64
C ARG A 116 1.45 17.60 7.06
N GLN A 117 2.22 18.34 7.86
CA GLN A 117 2.78 19.63 7.44
C GLN A 117 3.86 19.47 6.38
N GLN A 118 4.65 18.41 6.47
CA GLN A 118 5.80 18.21 5.59
C GLN A 118 5.43 17.63 4.24
N TYR A 119 4.46 16.72 4.18
CA TYR A 119 4.18 15.91 2.99
C TYR A 119 2.78 16.08 2.40
N LEU A 120 1.78 16.53 3.18
CA LEU A 120 0.39 16.58 2.75
C LEU A 120 -0.14 17.98 2.46
N ILE A 121 0.48 19.03 3.01
CA ILE A 121 0.10 20.43 2.73
C ILE A 121 0.75 20.91 1.44
N ASN A 122 0.02 21.69 0.64
CA ASN A 122 0.49 22.37 -0.57
C ASN A 122 0.86 21.48 -1.77
N LYS A 123 0.36 20.25 -1.82
CA LYS A 123 0.46 19.39 -3.00
C LYS A 123 -0.84 19.47 -3.80
N GLY A 124 -0.80 20.03 -5.00
CA GLY A 124 -1.98 20.09 -5.88
C GLY A 124 -2.53 18.71 -6.25
N PRO A 125 -3.81 18.62 -6.69
CA PRO A 125 -4.43 17.35 -7.02
C PRO A 125 -3.78 16.68 -8.23
N LYS A 126 -3.62 15.35 -8.16
CA LYS A 126 -3.23 14.47 -9.26
C LYS A 126 -4.42 14.24 -10.23
N LYS A 127 -4.18 13.57 -11.36
CA LYS A 127 -5.24 13.10 -12.28
C LYS A 127 -6.29 12.19 -11.61
N SER A 128 -5.89 11.49 -10.54
CA SER A 128 -6.77 10.67 -9.69
C SER A 128 -7.65 11.47 -8.73
N LEU A 129 -7.57 12.81 -8.73
CA LEU A 129 -8.19 13.72 -7.76
C LEU A 129 -7.69 13.57 -6.32
N LEU A 130 -6.63 12.79 -6.11
CA LEU A 130 -5.90 12.73 -4.84
C LEU A 130 -4.87 13.86 -4.77
N ASN A 131 -4.58 14.33 -3.57
CA ASN A 131 -3.46 15.24 -3.36
C ASN A 131 -2.12 14.53 -3.57
N GLY A 132 -1.07 15.28 -3.89
CA GLY A 132 0.26 14.71 -3.96
C GLY A 132 0.66 14.04 -2.64
N ASN A 133 1.25 12.83 -2.70
CA ASN A 133 1.64 11.98 -1.57
C ASN A 133 0.47 11.38 -0.73
N GLU A 134 -0.79 11.60 -1.07
CA GLU A 134 -1.92 11.04 -0.31
C GLU A 134 -1.90 9.50 -0.34
N GLY A 135 -1.68 8.89 -1.51
CA GLY A 135 -1.51 7.44 -1.64
C GLY A 135 -0.29 6.92 -0.89
N ASP A 136 0.87 7.58 -1.08
CA ASP A 136 2.12 7.19 -0.38
C ASP A 136 1.95 7.28 1.15
N ALA A 137 1.21 8.28 1.65
CA ALA A 137 0.93 8.44 3.08
C ALA A 137 0.02 7.33 3.63
N ALA A 138 -0.99 6.93 2.86
CA ALA A 138 -1.89 5.84 3.25
C ALA A 138 -1.16 4.51 3.32
N VAL A 139 -0.35 4.18 2.31
CA VAL A 139 0.50 2.97 2.32
C VAL A 139 1.52 3.01 3.46
N ALA A 140 2.14 4.16 3.70
CA ALA A 140 3.09 4.35 4.80
C ALA A 140 2.43 4.16 6.17
N ALA A 141 1.22 4.66 6.38
CA ALA A 141 0.47 4.47 7.62
C ALA A 141 0.17 2.98 7.90
N GLN A 142 -0.17 2.21 6.85
CA GLN A 142 -0.40 0.77 6.97
C GLN A 142 0.88 -0.02 7.31
N SER A 143 2.06 0.55 7.08
CA SER A 143 3.34 -0.15 7.34
C SER A 143 3.62 -0.47 8.81
N PHE A 144 2.82 0.05 9.73
CA PHE A 144 2.89 -0.29 11.15
C PHE A 144 2.06 -1.52 11.55
N SER A 145 1.29 -2.07 10.60
CA SER A 145 0.47 -3.29 10.79
C SER A 145 0.56 -4.27 9.62
N SER A 146 1.23 -3.90 8.55
CA SER A 146 1.51 -4.74 7.38
C SER A 146 2.91 -4.42 6.82
N ILE A 147 3.47 -5.30 5.99
CA ILE A 147 4.67 -4.98 5.23
C ILE A 147 4.23 -4.24 3.96
N ALA A 148 4.58 -2.97 3.84
CA ALA A 148 4.28 -2.18 2.65
C ALA A 148 5.30 -2.47 1.54
N LEU A 149 4.83 -2.95 0.38
CA LEU A 149 5.64 -3.21 -0.80
C LEU A 149 5.60 -1.98 -1.70
N THR A 150 6.78 -1.51 -2.13
CA THR A 150 6.91 -0.37 -3.04
C THR A 150 8.08 -0.54 -4.00
N CYS A 151 7.97 0.07 -5.19
CA CYS A 151 9.08 0.21 -6.14
C CYS A 151 9.80 1.56 -6.02
N GLU A 152 9.49 2.36 -5.00
CA GLU A 152 10.24 3.57 -4.75
C GLU A 152 11.70 3.28 -4.38
N SER A 153 12.56 4.28 -4.59
CA SER A 153 13.94 4.20 -4.09
C SER A 153 13.96 4.44 -2.56
N PRO A 154 14.74 3.64 -1.79
CA PRO A 154 14.90 3.86 -0.35
C PRO A 154 15.39 5.27 0.01
N GLY A 155 16.13 5.92 -0.90
CA GLY A 155 16.63 7.29 -0.72
C GLY A 155 15.63 8.40 -1.02
N LYS A 156 14.47 8.09 -1.63
CA LYS A 156 13.45 9.10 -1.97
C LYS A 156 12.80 9.65 -0.71
N ALA A 157 12.90 10.96 -0.52
CA ALA A 157 12.21 11.63 0.58
C ALA A 157 10.70 11.58 0.38
N GLY A 158 9.96 11.16 1.42
CA GLY A 158 8.50 11.02 1.37
C GLY A 158 7.94 10.24 2.56
N PRO A 159 6.61 10.05 2.60
CA PRO A 159 5.93 9.36 3.69
C PRO A 159 6.47 7.94 3.95
N LEU A 160 6.77 7.17 2.89
CA LEU A 160 7.29 5.79 3.01
C LEU A 160 8.65 5.75 3.69
N ARG A 161 9.58 6.63 3.27
CA ARG A 161 10.89 6.73 3.93
C ARG A 161 10.75 7.17 5.38
N PHE A 162 9.91 8.16 5.65
CA PHE A 162 9.65 8.62 7.01
C PHE A 162 9.10 7.48 7.88
N ALA A 163 8.15 6.68 7.38
CA ALA A 163 7.64 5.53 8.09
C ALA A 163 8.76 4.49 8.39
N ALA A 164 9.59 4.16 7.39
CA ALA A 164 10.70 3.22 7.57
C ALA A 164 11.69 3.68 8.66
N GLU A 165 12.01 4.97 8.72
CA GLU A 165 12.88 5.56 9.74
C GLU A 165 12.25 5.55 11.16
N HIS A 166 10.92 5.34 11.25
CA HIS A 166 10.16 5.40 12.50
C HIS A 166 9.49 4.07 12.92
N GLY A 167 9.89 2.94 12.31
CA GLY A 167 9.44 1.60 12.71
C GLY A 167 8.46 0.93 11.75
N GLY A 168 8.01 1.63 10.70
CA GLY A 168 7.20 1.04 9.63
C GLY A 168 7.97 0.00 8.82
N LYS A 169 7.32 -1.06 8.42
CA LYS A 169 7.90 -2.14 7.62
C LYS A 169 7.72 -1.87 6.14
N ILE A 170 8.75 -1.28 5.51
CA ILE A 170 8.76 -0.97 4.08
C ILE A 170 9.70 -1.92 3.36
N LEU A 171 9.22 -2.62 2.34
CA LEU A 171 9.99 -3.49 1.47
C LEU A 171 10.14 -2.84 0.09
N TYR A 172 11.35 -2.44 -0.23
CA TYR A 172 11.70 -1.85 -1.51
C TYR A 172 12.02 -2.94 -2.54
N LEU A 173 11.18 -3.07 -3.59
CA LEU A 173 11.28 -4.15 -4.58
C LEU A 173 12.39 -3.93 -5.62
N GLY A 174 13.06 -2.77 -5.62
CA GLY A 174 14.17 -2.51 -6.53
C GLY A 174 15.28 -3.56 -6.41
N ASP A 175 15.61 -3.97 -5.21
CA ASP A 175 16.67 -4.94 -4.93
C ASP A 175 16.25 -6.39 -5.25
N LEU A 176 14.96 -6.70 -5.21
CA LEU A 176 14.44 -8.02 -5.59
C LEU A 176 14.86 -8.39 -7.02
N ALA A 177 14.86 -7.41 -7.93
CA ALA A 177 15.19 -7.62 -9.34
C ALA A 177 16.61 -8.19 -9.56
N THR A 178 17.53 -7.93 -8.64
CA THR A 178 18.94 -8.33 -8.71
C THR A 178 19.30 -9.41 -7.70
N SER A 179 18.44 -9.71 -6.74
CA SER A 179 18.69 -10.65 -5.65
C SER A 179 18.68 -12.13 -6.08
N GLY A 180 18.05 -12.44 -7.22
CA GLY A 180 17.81 -13.82 -7.65
C GLY A 180 16.80 -14.59 -6.79
N GLN A 181 16.14 -13.93 -5.85
CA GLN A 181 15.14 -14.52 -4.97
C GLN A 181 13.73 -14.45 -5.59
N THR A 182 12.82 -15.34 -5.14
CA THR A 182 11.39 -15.16 -5.37
C THR A 182 10.85 -14.04 -4.49
N LEU A 183 9.71 -13.46 -4.86
CA LEU A 183 9.05 -12.42 -4.06
C LEU A 183 8.73 -12.95 -2.65
N ARG A 184 8.25 -14.19 -2.57
CA ARG A 184 7.97 -14.86 -1.30
C ARG A 184 9.19 -14.94 -0.40
N ALA A 185 10.31 -15.47 -0.90
CA ALA A 185 11.54 -15.61 -0.10
C ALA A 185 12.05 -14.25 0.40
N TYR A 186 11.94 -13.22 -0.44
CA TYR A 186 12.36 -11.87 -0.12
C TYR A 186 11.51 -11.24 1.01
N ILE A 187 10.18 -11.44 0.99
CA ILE A 187 9.27 -11.00 2.05
C ILE A 187 9.53 -11.77 3.35
N GLU A 188 9.65 -13.10 3.27
CA GLU A 188 9.88 -13.94 4.45
C GLU A 188 11.20 -13.62 5.14
N GLN A 189 12.24 -13.27 4.38
CA GLN A 189 13.51 -12.82 4.95
C GLN A 189 13.36 -11.54 5.77
N LEU A 190 12.54 -10.58 5.31
CA LEU A 190 12.26 -9.37 6.08
C LEU A 190 11.44 -9.70 7.33
N TYR A 191 10.41 -10.54 7.18
CA TYR A 191 9.52 -10.92 8.29
C TYR A 191 10.26 -11.63 9.44
N GLN A 192 11.24 -12.48 9.13
CA GLN A 192 12.07 -13.15 10.14
C GLN A 192 12.99 -12.19 10.92
N ARG A 193 13.17 -10.96 10.44
CA ARG A 193 13.99 -9.94 11.12
C ARG A 193 13.16 -8.99 11.99
N ILE A 194 11.86 -9.18 12.05
CA ILE A 194 10.92 -8.43 12.87
C ILE A 194 10.79 -9.08 14.24
#